data_17f248fc4e327f4368c99b37d208400f
#
_entry.id   17f248fc4e327f4368c99b37d208400f
#
_cell.length_a   1.000
_cell.length_b   1.000
_cell.length_c   1.000
_cell.angle_alpha   90.00
_cell.angle_beta   90.00
_cell.angle_gamma   90.00
#
_symmetry.space_group_name_H-M   'P 1'
#
loop_
_entity.id
_entity.type
_entity.pdbx_description
1 polymer ?
#
loop_
_entity_poly.entity_id
_entity_poly.type
_entity_poly.pdbx_seq_one_letter_code
_entity_poly.pdbx_strand_id
1 'polypeptide(L)'
;RGERLRFETGLLQVGPEGGYIVEGVLRSAREHDLVVDRLGAAEAEGRFDGFRLEDSMAGVYEKEAGYLLVESCVRAHAEEAVSLGARLETGVSILRWREQGDGITVETDQGTFSAASLIITAGAWAPEFLEKLGVPLEVRRKHLYWFRCPDERYRDSSGFPAFVFETGAGFFYGFPSIDAESIKVARHSGGERVEDPLDSSRDPDEEDLAAVRDFLVHHLPGVGGNGDFLFEKE
;
A
#
# COMPACT_ATOMS: atom_id res chain seq x y z
N ARG A 1 -13.22 21.20 -3.32
CA ARG A 1 -12.17 21.80 -2.47
C ARG A 1 -10.86 22.06 -3.23
N GLY A 2 -10.67 21.60 -4.46
CA GLY A 2 -9.59 22.01 -5.37
C GLY A 2 -8.24 21.31 -5.19
N GLU A 3 -8.05 20.47 -4.19
CA GLU A 3 -6.82 19.67 -4.02
C GLU A 3 -6.93 18.37 -4.82
N ARG A 4 -5.88 18.07 -5.61
CA ARG A 4 -5.79 16.81 -6.34
C ARG A 4 -5.26 15.71 -5.39
N LEU A 5 -6.06 14.68 -5.16
CA LEU A 5 -5.73 13.58 -4.24
C LEU A 5 -5.35 12.28 -4.97
N ARG A 6 -5.79 12.13 -6.24
CA ARG A 6 -5.50 10.97 -7.10
C ARG A 6 -4.59 11.39 -8.25
N PHE A 7 -3.54 10.61 -8.47
CA PHE A 7 -2.56 10.81 -9.53
C PHE A 7 -2.54 9.57 -10.42
N GLU A 8 -2.97 9.74 -11.66
CA GLU A 8 -3.01 8.68 -12.66
C GLU A 8 -1.65 8.58 -13.35
N THR A 9 -0.74 7.83 -12.75
CA THR A 9 0.58 7.54 -13.29
C THR A 9 0.62 6.21 -14.02
N GLY A 10 -0.48 5.46 -13.98
CA GLY A 10 -0.52 4.06 -14.34
C GLY A 10 0.02 3.14 -13.27
N LEU A 11 -0.21 1.84 -13.45
CA LEU A 11 0.32 0.77 -12.61
C LEU A 11 0.88 -0.32 -13.51
N LEU A 12 2.16 -0.63 -13.37
CA LEU A 12 2.81 -1.76 -14.02
C LEU A 12 2.91 -2.92 -13.03
N GLN A 13 2.31 -4.06 -13.38
CA GLN A 13 2.29 -5.26 -12.58
C GLN A 13 3.09 -6.35 -13.29
N VAL A 14 4.20 -6.79 -12.70
CA VAL A 14 5.22 -7.64 -13.31
C VAL A 14 5.33 -8.96 -12.56
N GLY A 15 5.54 -10.03 -13.28
CA GLY A 15 5.82 -11.35 -12.71
C GLY A 15 6.25 -12.34 -13.76
N PRO A 16 6.56 -13.59 -13.36
CA PRO A 16 6.79 -14.68 -14.29
C PRO A 16 5.59 -14.84 -15.24
N GLU A 17 5.86 -15.19 -16.49
CA GLU A 17 4.79 -15.53 -17.43
C GLU A 17 3.98 -16.72 -16.88
N GLY A 18 2.65 -16.57 -16.74
CA GLY A 18 1.80 -17.53 -16.05
C GLY A 18 1.83 -17.45 -14.52
N GLY A 19 2.55 -16.47 -13.96
CA GLY A 19 2.61 -16.21 -12.51
C GLY A 19 1.30 -15.67 -11.91
N TYR A 20 1.26 -15.62 -10.59
CA TYR A 20 0.05 -15.25 -9.84
C TYR A 20 -0.42 -13.83 -10.16
N ILE A 21 0.52 -12.85 -10.20
CA ILE A 21 0.18 -11.45 -10.50
C ILE A 21 -0.34 -11.32 -11.94
N VAL A 22 0.43 -11.77 -12.91
CA VAL A 22 0.09 -11.59 -14.34
C VAL A 22 -1.26 -12.24 -14.66
N GLU A 23 -1.46 -13.50 -14.30
CA GLU A 23 -2.71 -14.21 -14.56
C GLU A 23 -3.89 -13.65 -13.73
N GLY A 24 -3.64 -13.24 -12.48
CA GLY A 24 -4.64 -12.64 -11.61
C GLY A 24 -5.18 -11.34 -12.20
N VAL A 25 -4.30 -10.45 -12.63
CA VAL A 25 -4.66 -9.16 -13.23
C VAL A 25 -5.40 -9.36 -14.56
N LEU A 26 -4.89 -10.23 -15.44
CA LEU A 26 -5.55 -10.50 -16.72
C LEU A 26 -6.94 -11.12 -16.55
N ARG A 27 -7.12 -11.97 -15.52
CA ARG A 27 -8.44 -12.52 -15.18
C ARG A 27 -9.37 -11.43 -14.68
N SER A 28 -8.92 -10.61 -13.72
CA SER A 28 -9.69 -9.49 -13.19
C SER A 28 -10.09 -8.49 -14.28
N ALA A 29 -9.16 -8.17 -15.18
CA ALA A 29 -9.44 -7.28 -16.30
C ALA A 29 -10.56 -7.83 -17.20
N ARG A 30 -10.55 -9.13 -17.50
CA ARG A 30 -11.63 -9.78 -18.28
C ARG A 30 -12.96 -9.79 -17.54
N GLU A 31 -12.95 -10.05 -16.23
CA GLU A 31 -14.19 -10.12 -15.41
C GLU A 31 -14.85 -8.76 -15.22
N HIS A 32 -14.07 -7.68 -15.23
CA HIS A 32 -14.53 -6.33 -14.94
C HIS A 32 -14.43 -5.36 -16.14
N ASP A 33 -14.19 -5.89 -17.34
CA ASP A 33 -14.06 -5.09 -18.58
C ASP A 33 -13.03 -3.96 -18.47
N LEU A 34 -11.90 -4.19 -17.77
CA LEU A 34 -10.82 -3.22 -17.62
C LEU A 34 -9.88 -3.27 -18.83
N VAL A 35 -9.44 -2.09 -19.26
CA VAL A 35 -8.47 -1.97 -20.35
C VAL A 35 -7.05 -2.05 -19.77
N VAL A 36 -6.32 -3.10 -20.13
CA VAL A 36 -4.94 -3.31 -19.73
C VAL A 36 -4.07 -3.69 -20.93
N ASP A 37 -2.81 -3.30 -20.91
CA ASP A 37 -1.81 -3.68 -21.91
C ASP A 37 -0.96 -4.82 -21.33
N ARG A 38 -0.92 -5.99 -22.00
CA ARG A 38 0.04 -7.04 -21.69
C ARG A 38 1.32 -6.80 -22.48
N LEU A 39 2.45 -6.73 -21.78
CA LEU A 39 3.77 -6.39 -22.30
C LEU A 39 4.74 -7.54 -22.05
N GLY A 40 5.56 -7.89 -23.03
CA GLY A 40 6.74 -8.72 -22.81
C GLY A 40 7.84 -7.94 -22.07
N ALA A 41 8.87 -8.63 -21.56
CA ALA A 41 9.95 -8.00 -20.80
C ALA A 41 10.60 -6.83 -21.54
N ALA A 42 11.06 -7.06 -22.77
CA ALA A 42 11.70 -6.02 -23.60
C ALA A 42 10.77 -4.85 -23.94
N GLU A 43 9.47 -5.10 -24.11
CA GLU A 43 8.47 -4.06 -24.36
C GLU A 43 8.23 -3.22 -23.13
N ALA A 44 8.13 -3.83 -21.96
CA ALA A 44 7.98 -3.13 -20.67
C ALA A 44 9.19 -2.25 -20.37
N GLU A 45 10.41 -2.75 -20.57
CA GLU A 45 11.65 -1.97 -20.43
C GLU A 45 11.73 -0.82 -21.44
N GLY A 46 11.35 -1.06 -22.70
CA GLY A 46 11.34 -0.02 -23.72
C GLY A 46 10.30 1.08 -23.49
N ARG A 47 9.19 0.75 -22.83
CA ARG A 47 8.13 1.71 -22.51
C ARG A 47 8.41 2.50 -21.22
N PHE A 48 9.04 1.86 -20.23
CA PHE A 48 9.32 2.43 -18.91
C PHE A 48 10.83 2.31 -18.61
N ASP A 49 11.59 3.26 -19.14
CA ASP A 49 13.04 3.30 -18.92
C ASP A 49 13.33 3.51 -17.41
N GLY A 50 13.91 2.53 -16.81
CA GLY A 50 14.14 2.47 -15.36
C GLY A 50 13.86 1.09 -14.79
N PHE A 51 12.99 0.32 -15.40
CA PHE A 51 12.83 -1.08 -15.03
C PHE A 51 13.84 -2.00 -15.75
N ARG A 52 14.15 -3.13 -15.09
CA ARG A 52 14.82 -4.29 -15.66
C ARG A 52 14.01 -5.53 -15.34
N LEU A 53 13.69 -6.29 -16.37
CA LEU A 53 12.91 -7.51 -16.27
C LEU A 53 13.76 -8.70 -16.77
N GLU A 54 13.58 -9.85 -16.14
CA GLU A 54 14.10 -11.09 -16.70
C GLU A 54 13.31 -11.48 -17.96
N ASP A 55 13.93 -12.15 -18.91
CA ASP A 55 13.28 -12.58 -20.17
C ASP A 55 12.04 -13.47 -19.94
N SER A 56 11.99 -14.15 -18.79
CA SER A 56 10.87 -14.99 -18.34
C SER A 56 9.69 -14.24 -17.76
N MET A 57 9.81 -12.92 -17.57
CA MET A 57 8.78 -12.07 -16.99
C MET A 57 7.90 -11.42 -18.06
N ALA A 58 6.68 -11.10 -17.63
CA ALA A 58 5.75 -10.27 -18.38
C ALA A 58 5.19 -9.16 -17.47
N GLY A 59 4.77 -8.07 -18.10
CA GLY A 59 4.09 -6.96 -17.44
C GLY A 59 2.62 -6.85 -17.87
N VAL A 60 1.77 -6.38 -16.96
CA VAL A 60 0.43 -5.90 -17.28
C VAL A 60 0.32 -4.46 -16.82
N TYR A 61 0.06 -3.57 -17.75
CA TYR A 61 -0.04 -2.15 -17.48
C TYR A 61 -1.48 -1.67 -17.52
N GLU A 62 -1.91 -1.01 -16.45
CA GLU A 62 -3.21 -0.35 -16.32
C GLU A 62 -3.01 1.16 -16.31
N LYS A 63 -3.41 1.83 -17.38
CA LYS A 63 -3.18 3.27 -17.57
C LYS A 63 -3.95 4.15 -16.58
N GLU A 64 -5.18 3.77 -16.24
CA GLU A 64 -6.08 4.56 -15.37
C GLU A 64 -5.81 4.37 -13.88
N ALA A 65 -4.90 3.47 -13.53
CA ALA A 65 -4.40 3.29 -12.17
C ALA A 65 -3.38 4.36 -11.77
N GLY A 66 -2.88 4.31 -10.54
CA GLY A 66 -1.90 5.26 -10.04
C GLY A 66 -1.83 5.23 -8.52
N TYR A 67 -1.65 6.40 -7.89
CA TYR A 67 -1.54 6.50 -6.44
C TYR A 67 -2.44 7.58 -5.84
N LEU A 68 -2.66 7.48 -4.53
CA LEU A 68 -3.42 8.42 -3.72
C LEU A 68 -2.50 9.07 -2.67
N LEU A 69 -2.75 10.34 -2.34
CA LEU A 69 -2.23 10.97 -1.13
C LEU A 69 -3.12 10.54 0.05
N VAL A 70 -2.77 9.40 0.66
CA VAL A 70 -3.65 8.67 1.59
C VAL A 70 -4.08 9.53 2.77
N GLU A 71 -3.15 10.23 3.42
CA GLU A 71 -3.43 11.10 4.58
C GLU A 71 -4.37 12.25 4.22
N SER A 72 -4.16 12.86 3.05
CA SER A 72 -5.06 13.91 2.53
C SER A 72 -6.44 13.35 2.18
N CYS A 73 -6.50 12.13 1.63
CA CYS A 73 -7.79 11.45 1.38
C CYS A 73 -8.55 11.20 2.67
N VAL A 74 -7.90 10.64 3.70
CA VAL A 74 -8.52 10.38 5.01
C VAL A 74 -9.03 11.67 5.64
N ARG A 75 -8.21 12.73 5.63
CA ARG A 75 -8.59 14.04 6.15
C ARG A 75 -9.80 14.61 5.40
N ALA A 76 -9.79 14.55 4.07
CA ALA A 76 -10.90 15.05 3.26
C ALA A 76 -12.21 14.30 3.55
N HIS A 77 -12.16 12.97 3.71
CA HIS A 77 -13.34 12.17 4.10
C HIS A 77 -13.85 12.52 5.49
N ALA A 78 -12.96 12.69 6.48
CA ALA A 78 -13.33 13.06 7.84
C ALA A 78 -13.97 14.46 7.89
N GLU A 79 -13.36 15.45 7.23
CA GLU A 79 -13.90 16.81 7.15
C GLU A 79 -15.25 16.87 6.45
N GLU A 80 -15.43 16.11 5.36
CA GLU A 80 -16.70 16.03 4.66
C GLU A 80 -17.79 15.39 5.52
N ALA A 81 -17.47 14.28 6.20
CA ALA A 81 -18.42 13.65 7.12
C ALA A 81 -18.87 14.61 8.22
N VAL A 82 -17.95 15.34 8.83
CA VAL A 82 -18.28 16.35 9.86
C VAL A 82 -19.15 17.48 9.27
N SER A 83 -18.85 17.95 8.04
CA SER A 83 -19.64 18.98 7.38
C SER A 83 -21.08 18.54 7.08
N LEU A 84 -21.28 17.22 6.93
CA LEU A 84 -22.60 16.61 6.73
C LEU A 84 -23.31 16.22 8.04
N GLY A 85 -22.73 16.59 9.19
CA GLY A 85 -23.33 16.39 10.51
C GLY A 85 -22.85 15.16 11.27
N ALA A 86 -21.83 14.43 10.78
CA ALA A 86 -21.22 13.39 11.57
C ALA A 86 -20.43 13.99 12.75
N ARG A 87 -20.41 13.25 13.86
CA ARG A 87 -19.58 13.58 15.01
C ARG A 87 -18.30 12.73 14.97
N LEU A 88 -17.15 13.39 14.97
CA LEU A 88 -15.85 12.76 15.04
C LEU A 88 -15.26 12.95 16.44
N GLU A 89 -15.01 11.85 17.14
CA GLU A 89 -14.31 11.84 18.42
C GLU A 89 -12.90 11.29 18.22
N THR A 90 -11.90 12.02 18.68
CA THR A 90 -10.49 11.62 18.65
C THR A 90 -9.92 11.52 20.07
N GLY A 91 -8.85 10.74 20.24
CA GLY A 91 -8.26 10.51 21.56
C GLY A 91 -9.20 9.72 22.50
N VAL A 92 -10.07 8.90 21.95
CA VAL A 92 -11.01 8.04 22.67
C VAL A 92 -10.61 6.59 22.49
N SER A 93 -10.39 5.88 23.58
CA SER A 93 -10.09 4.44 23.57
C SER A 93 -11.37 3.64 23.68
N ILE A 94 -11.64 2.78 22.71
CA ILE A 94 -12.77 1.85 22.74
C ILE A 94 -12.36 0.65 23.59
N LEU A 95 -13.14 0.38 24.66
CA LEU A 95 -12.89 -0.69 25.60
C LEU A 95 -13.61 -1.99 25.19
N ARG A 96 -14.87 -1.87 24.77
CA ARG A 96 -15.69 -2.99 24.30
C ARG A 96 -16.98 -2.52 23.64
N TRP A 97 -17.58 -3.43 22.91
CA TRP A 97 -18.93 -3.26 22.39
C TRP A 97 -19.82 -4.46 22.72
N ARG A 98 -21.13 -4.25 22.73
CA ARG A 98 -22.13 -5.27 22.99
C ARG A 98 -23.46 -4.95 22.33
N GLU A 99 -24.21 -5.97 21.99
CA GLU A 99 -25.61 -5.83 21.63
C GLU A 99 -26.47 -5.53 22.88
N GLN A 100 -27.40 -4.61 22.74
CA GLN A 100 -28.33 -4.24 23.80
C GLN A 100 -29.69 -3.91 23.21
N GLY A 101 -30.69 -4.84 23.39
CA GLY A 101 -31.98 -4.73 22.73
C GLY A 101 -31.82 -4.78 21.19
N ASP A 102 -32.43 -3.83 20.51
CA ASP A 102 -32.34 -3.72 19.04
C ASP A 102 -31.16 -2.85 18.56
N GLY A 103 -30.21 -2.52 19.43
CA GLY A 103 -29.09 -1.65 19.13
C GLY A 103 -27.76 -2.15 19.67
N ILE A 104 -26.75 -1.31 19.50
CA ILE A 104 -25.37 -1.56 19.92
C ILE A 104 -24.96 -0.52 20.95
N THR A 105 -24.23 -0.96 21.96
CA THR A 105 -23.58 -0.09 22.95
C THR A 105 -22.05 -0.24 22.82
N VAL A 106 -21.35 0.89 22.75
CA VAL A 106 -19.89 0.99 22.72
C VAL A 106 -19.44 1.69 24.00
N GLU A 107 -18.62 1.02 24.80
CA GLU A 107 -18.01 1.57 26.02
C GLU A 107 -16.60 2.07 25.69
N THR A 108 -16.29 3.27 26.16
CA THR A 108 -14.99 3.93 25.95
C THR A 108 -14.44 4.44 27.28
N ASP A 109 -13.21 4.89 27.28
CA ASP A 109 -12.58 5.56 28.44
C ASP A 109 -13.21 6.91 28.77
N GLN A 110 -14.02 7.47 27.87
CA GLN A 110 -14.68 8.79 28.05
C GLN A 110 -16.21 8.68 28.17
N GLY A 111 -16.77 7.47 28.18
CA GLY A 111 -18.20 7.26 28.35
C GLY A 111 -18.77 6.17 27.43
N THR A 112 -20.08 6.18 27.29
CA THR A 112 -20.81 5.15 26.55
C THR A 112 -21.60 5.77 25.41
N PHE A 113 -21.51 5.14 24.24
CA PHE A 113 -22.26 5.52 23.04
C PHE A 113 -23.25 4.41 22.68
N SER A 114 -24.41 4.78 22.17
CA SER A 114 -25.42 3.83 21.69
C SER A 114 -25.82 4.17 20.25
N ALA A 115 -26.01 3.14 19.43
CA ALA A 115 -26.40 3.28 18.04
C ALA A 115 -27.25 2.08 17.59
N ALA A 116 -27.97 2.24 16.48
CA ALA A 116 -28.70 1.13 15.86
C ALA A 116 -27.77 0.13 15.17
N SER A 117 -26.60 0.58 14.69
CA SER A 117 -25.62 -0.25 13.98
C SER A 117 -24.20 0.18 14.31
N LEU A 118 -23.26 -0.75 14.22
CA LEU A 118 -21.84 -0.54 14.41
C LEU A 118 -21.06 -1.02 13.18
N ILE A 119 -20.15 -0.19 12.70
CA ILE A 119 -19.19 -0.55 11.67
C ILE A 119 -17.80 -0.53 12.30
N ILE A 120 -17.09 -1.65 12.27
CA ILE A 120 -15.75 -1.80 12.84
C ILE A 120 -14.72 -1.72 11.72
N THR A 121 -13.94 -0.65 11.72
CA THR A 121 -12.82 -0.40 10.79
C THR A 121 -11.55 -0.07 11.57
N ALA A 122 -11.28 -0.88 12.59
CA ALA A 122 -10.28 -0.63 13.63
C ALA A 122 -8.82 -0.93 13.19
N GLY A 123 -8.56 -1.18 11.89
CA GLY A 123 -7.21 -1.42 11.39
C GLY A 123 -6.49 -2.54 12.13
N ALA A 124 -5.30 -2.27 12.66
CA ALA A 124 -4.50 -3.24 13.39
C ALA A 124 -5.12 -3.70 14.72
N TRP A 125 -6.10 -3.00 15.25
CA TRP A 125 -6.86 -3.40 16.46
C TRP A 125 -8.11 -4.22 16.14
N ALA A 126 -8.44 -4.44 14.88
CA ALA A 126 -9.64 -5.20 14.49
C ALA A 126 -9.71 -6.62 15.08
N PRO A 127 -8.60 -7.39 15.23
CA PRO A 127 -8.64 -8.72 15.84
C PRO A 127 -9.32 -8.74 17.22
N GLU A 128 -8.99 -7.78 18.09
CA GLU A 128 -9.53 -7.68 19.44
C GLU A 128 -11.07 -7.55 19.45
N PHE A 129 -11.62 -6.80 18.49
CA PHE A 129 -13.06 -6.56 18.41
C PHE A 129 -13.83 -7.63 17.62
N LEU A 130 -13.15 -8.39 16.76
CA LEU A 130 -13.76 -9.38 15.87
C LEU A 130 -13.57 -10.83 16.33
N GLU A 131 -12.79 -11.08 17.38
CA GLU A 131 -12.55 -12.43 17.91
C GLU A 131 -13.85 -13.17 18.20
N LYS A 132 -14.82 -12.49 18.83
CA LYS A 132 -16.14 -13.06 19.17
C LYS A 132 -16.98 -13.46 17.96
N LEU A 133 -16.66 -12.91 16.79
CA LEU A 133 -17.33 -13.23 15.53
C LEU A 133 -16.64 -14.37 14.77
N GLY A 134 -15.57 -14.94 15.35
CA GLY A 134 -14.83 -16.05 14.75
C GLY A 134 -14.05 -15.66 13.49
N VAL A 135 -13.70 -14.39 13.32
CA VAL A 135 -12.90 -13.91 12.18
C VAL A 135 -11.41 -14.01 12.54
N PRO A 136 -10.66 -14.96 11.94
CA PRO A 136 -9.23 -15.11 12.22
C PRO A 136 -8.45 -14.00 11.49
N LEU A 137 -7.91 -13.07 12.25
CA LEU A 137 -7.06 -12.00 11.73
C LEU A 137 -5.68 -12.07 12.39
N GLU A 138 -4.66 -11.83 11.59
CA GLU A 138 -3.27 -11.74 12.05
C GLU A 138 -2.70 -10.38 11.64
N VAL A 139 -2.20 -9.63 12.61
CA VAL A 139 -1.55 -8.34 12.36
C VAL A 139 -0.07 -8.58 12.07
N ARG A 140 0.39 -8.01 10.96
CA ARG A 140 1.80 -8.09 10.55
C ARG A 140 2.37 -6.70 10.34
N ARG A 141 3.56 -6.46 10.88
CA ARG A 141 4.34 -5.25 10.64
C ARG A 141 4.95 -5.31 9.24
N LYS A 142 4.81 -4.21 8.49
CA LYS A 142 5.40 -4.04 7.18
C LYS A 142 6.20 -2.75 7.14
N HIS A 143 7.44 -2.87 6.72
CA HIS A 143 8.32 -1.73 6.56
C HIS A 143 8.11 -1.07 5.21
N LEU A 144 8.21 0.25 5.18
CA LEU A 144 8.19 1.08 3.99
C LEU A 144 9.51 1.84 3.94
N TYR A 145 10.20 1.79 2.82
CA TYR A 145 11.52 2.41 2.67
C TYR A 145 11.49 3.49 1.60
N TRP A 146 12.16 4.60 1.86
CA TRP A 146 12.42 5.64 0.90
C TRP A 146 13.90 5.63 0.54
N PHE A 147 14.21 5.39 -0.72
CA PHE A 147 15.57 5.36 -1.23
C PHE A 147 15.86 6.64 -1.99
N ARG A 148 17.05 7.18 -1.82
CA ARG A 148 17.48 8.33 -2.60
C ARG A 148 17.46 8.00 -4.08
N CYS A 149 16.78 8.84 -4.86
CA CYS A 149 16.57 8.62 -6.28
C CYS A 149 16.52 9.97 -7.03
N PRO A 150 17.67 10.58 -7.32
CA PRO A 150 17.74 11.84 -8.06
C PRO A 150 17.49 11.66 -9.56
N ASP A 151 17.48 10.43 -10.06
CA ASP A 151 17.32 10.11 -11.47
C ASP A 151 15.90 10.45 -11.95
N GLU A 152 15.83 11.31 -12.96
CA GLU A 152 14.56 11.81 -13.49
C GLU A 152 13.68 10.73 -14.12
N ARG A 153 14.25 9.60 -14.55
CA ARG A 153 13.49 8.47 -15.11
C ARG A 153 12.43 7.93 -14.17
N TYR A 154 12.68 8.00 -12.86
CA TYR A 154 11.80 7.47 -11.83
C TYR A 154 10.73 8.47 -11.35
N ARG A 155 10.67 9.67 -11.92
CA ARG A 155 9.69 10.69 -11.52
C ARG A 155 8.31 10.41 -12.12
N ASP A 156 7.27 10.74 -11.38
CA ASP A 156 5.88 10.72 -11.88
C ASP A 156 5.71 11.68 -13.07
N SER A 157 6.37 12.82 -13.03
CA SER A 157 6.40 13.81 -14.13
C SER A 157 7.05 13.29 -15.41
N SER A 158 7.89 12.27 -15.32
CA SER A 158 8.49 11.58 -16.47
C SER A 158 7.65 10.40 -16.98
N GLY A 159 6.49 10.15 -16.35
CA GLY A 159 5.59 9.06 -16.72
C GLY A 159 5.97 7.69 -16.11
N PHE A 160 6.85 7.68 -15.10
CA PHE A 160 7.15 6.43 -14.38
C PHE A 160 5.92 5.98 -13.58
N PRO A 161 5.45 4.72 -13.71
CA PRO A 161 4.24 4.26 -13.08
C PRO A 161 4.47 3.83 -11.63
N ALA A 162 3.39 3.67 -10.85
CA ALA A 162 3.40 2.79 -9.71
C ALA A 162 3.65 1.34 -10.18
N PHE A 163 4.20 0.48 -9.32
CA PHE A 163 4.54 -0.87 -9.76
C PHE A 163 4.35 -1.92 -8.67
N VAL A 164 4.12 -3.15 -9.12
CA VAL A 164 4.14 -4.37 -8.31
C VAL A 164 4.96 -5.43 -9.04
N PHE A 165 5.81 -6.17 -8.33
CA PHE A 165 6.63 -7.26 -8.86
C PHE A 165 6.40 -8.53 -8.07
N GLU A 166 6.16 -9.62 -8.79
CA GLU A 166 6.24 -10.99 -8.29
C GLU A 166 7.61 -11.56 -8.66
N THR A 167 8.39 -11.93 -7.65
CA THR A 167 9.72 -12.53 -7.82
C THR A 167 9.84 -13.80 -6.99
N GLY A 168 10.92 -14.56 -7.16
CA GLY A 168 11.22 -15.71 -6.31
C GLY A 168 11.43 -15.36 -4.83
N ALA A 169 11.78 -14.10 -4.53
CA ALA A 169 11.96 -13.59 -3.16
C ALA A 169 10.65 -13.01 -2.54
N GLY A 170 9.55 -12.99 -3.29
CA GLY A 170 8.26 -12.51 -2.85
C GLY A 170 7.70 -11.37 -3.70
N PHE A 171 6.74 -10.64 -3.13
CA PHE A 171 6.09 -9.53 -3.80
C PHE A 171 6.68 -8.20 -3.34
N PHE A 172 7.05 -7.35 -4.29
CA PHE A 172 7.56 -6.01 -4.06
C PHE A 172 6.65 -4.98 -4.73
N TYR A 173 6.58 -3.79 -4.18
CA TYR A 173 5.82 -2.70 -4.78
C TYR A 173 6.48 -1.35 -4.51
N GLY A 174 6.17 -0.39 -5.33
CA GLY A 174 6.65 0.97 -5.13
C GLY A 174 5.88 2.00 -5.93
N PHE A 175 6.30 3.23 -5.74
CA PHE A 175 5.66 4.40 -6.32
C PHE A 175 6.72 5.26 -7.01
N PRO A 176 6.36 6.03 -8.04
CA PRO A 176 7.29 6.97 -8.66
C PRO A 176 7.79 7.99 -7.63
N SER A 177 8.93 8.61 -7.93
CA SER A 177 9.40 9.76 -7.15
C SER A 177 8.49 10.96 -7.37
N ILE A 178 7.85 11.43 -6.29
CA ILE A 178 6.94 12.57 -6.28
C ILE A 178 7.60 13.85 -5.75
N ASP A 179 8.73 13.72 -5.07
CA ASP A 179 9.50 14.82 -4.49
C ASP A 179 10.81 15.11 -5.24
N ALA A 180 11.07 14.38 -6.32
CA ALA A 180 12.28 14.43 -7.13
C ALA A 180 13.57 14.03 -6.38
N GLU A 181 13.49 13.51 -5.17
CA GLU A 181 14.61 13.13 -4.33
C GLU A 181 14.59 11.65 -3.93
N SER A 182 13.40 11.09 -3.76
CA SER A 182 13.23 9.74 -3.22
C SER A 182 12.21 8.90 -3.97
N ILE A 183 12.38 7.59 -3.93
CA ILE A 183 11.41 6.59 -4.39
C ILE A 183 11.00 5.70 -3.22
N LYS A 184 9.71 5.43 -3.08
CA LYS A 184 9.17 4.56 -2.03
C LYS A 184 9.05 3.14 -2.55
N VAL A 185 9.70 2.19 -1.85
CA VAL A 185 9.65 0.76 -2.20
C VAL A 185 9.47 -0.08 -0.94
N ALA A 186 8.74 -1.18 -1.05
CA ALA A 186 8.55 -2.12 0.05
C ALA A 186 8.35 -3.55 -0.44
N ARG A 187 8.64 -4.50 0.44
CA ARG A 187 8.30 -5.91 0.27
C ARG A 187 6.91 -6.17 0.87
N HIS A 188 5.98 -6.67 0.07
CA HIS A 188 4.61 -6.96 0.52
C HIS A 188 4.52 -8.29 1.28
N SER A 189 5.26 -9.30 0.89
CA SER A 189 5.26 -10.63 1.52
C SER A 189 6.03 -10.66 2.86
N GLY A 190 5.70 -11.64 3.71
CA GLY A 190 6.32 -11.80 5.03
C GLY A 190 5.85 -10.76 6.04
N GLY A 191 6.77 -10.33 6.90
CA GLY A 191 6.53 -9.41 8.00
C GLY A 191 6.35 -10.10 9.35
N GLU A 192 6.82 -9.48 10.41
CA GLU A 192 6.71 -9.96 11.79
C GLU A 192 5.26 -9.90 12.27
N ARG A 193 4.83 -10.92 13.01
CA ARG A 193 3.55 -10.88 13.71
C ARG A 193 3.61 -9.89 14.86
N VAL A 194 2.61 -9.05 14.98
CA VAL A 194 2.47 -8.04 16.04
C VAL A 194 1.29 -8.41 16.92
N GLU A 195 1.51 -8.52 18.22
CA GLU A 195 0.45 -8.77 19.20
C GLU A 195 -0.19 -7.46 19.68
N ASP A 196 0.63 -6.45 20.00
CA ASP A 196 0.15 -5.10 20.32
C ASP A 196 0.68 -4.09 19.28
N PRO A 197 -0.20 -3.47 18.48
CA PRO A 197 0.22 -2.47 17.49
C PRO A 197 0.93 -1.25 18.08
N LEU A 198 0.75 -0.95 19.37
CA LEU A 198 1.40 0.17 20.05
C LEU A 198 2.82 -0.16 20.51
N ASP A 199 3.16 -1.44 20.65
CA ASP A 199 4.49 -1.92 21.10
C ASP A 199 5.40 -2.30 19.91
N SER A 200 5.06 -1.91 18.70
CA SER A 200 5.88 -2.20 17.53
C SER A 200 7.05 -1.22 17.41
N SER A 201 8.30 -1.75 17.30
CA SER A 201 9.46 -0.93 16.96
C SER A 201 9.31 -0.34 15.55
N ARG A 202 9.85 0.86 15.36
CA ARG A 202 9.98 1.50 14.03
C ARG A 202 11.35 1.24 13.40
N ASP A 203 12.25 0.53 14.10
CA ASP A 203 13.55 0.19 13.56
C ASP A 203 13.40 -0.71 12.32
N PRO A 204 14.25 -0.52 11.29
CA PRO A 204 14.23 -1.36 10.11
C PRO A 204 14.47 -2.82 10.46
N ASP A 205 13.78 -3.71 9.75
CA ASP A 205 14.14 -5.12 9.71
C ASP A 205 15.27 -5.29 8.69
N GLU A 206 16.45 -5.70 9.16
CA GLU A 206 17.65 -5.85 8.33
C GLU A 206 17.46 -6.89 7.21
N GLU A 207 16.72 -7.98 7.45
CA GLU A 207 16.44 -8.99 6.44
C GLU A 207 15.50 -8.45 5.37
N ASP A 208 14.44 -7.75 5.78
CA ASP A 208 13.47 -7.14 4.86
C ASP A 208 14.14 -6.02 4.03
N LEU A 209 14.96 -5.19 4.67
CA LEU A 209 15.72 -4.14 3.99
C LEU A 209 16.72 -4.72 2.98
N ALA A 210 17.43 -5.80 3.34
CA ALA A 210 18.35 -6.47 2.44
C ALA A 210 17.61 -7.03 1.21
N ALA A 211 16.43 -7.64 1.41
CA ALA A 211 15.62 -8.14 0.31
C ALA A 211 15.14 -7.02 -0.62
N VAL A 212 14.76 -5.86 -0.07
CA VAL A 212 14.35 -4.69 -0.88
C VAL A 212 15.54 -4.12 -1.64
N ARG A 213 16.73 -4.05 -1.04
CA ARG A 213 17.95 -3.60 -1.74
C ARG A 213 18.34 -4.52 -2.89
N ASP A 214 18.24 -5.84 -2.67
CA ASP A 214 18.49 -6.82 -3.71
C ASP A 214 17.51 -6.67 -4.89
N PHE A 215 16.22 -6.50 -4.59
CA PHE A 215 15.21 -6.18 -5.59
C PHE A 215 15.55 -4.91 -6.39
N LEU A 216 15.98 -3.84 -5.72
CA LEU A 216 16.33 -2.59 -6.40
C LEU A 216 17.51 -2.76 -7.35
N VAL A 217 18.57 -3.47 -6.92
CA VAL A 217 19.75 -3.74 -7.76
C VAL A 217 19.37 -4.47 -9.06
N HIS A 218 18.44 -5.42 -8.98
CA HIS A 218 18.04 -6.24 -10.13
C HIS A 218 17.01 -5.54 -11.02
N HIS A 219 16.06 -4.82 -10.45
CA HIS A 219 14.88 -4.35 -11.18
C HIS A 219 14.76 -2.83 -11.35
N LEU A 220 15.44 -2.01 -10.51
CA LEU A 220 15.44 -0.55 -10.58
C LEU A 220 16.88 0.01 -10.53
N PRO A 221 17.67 -0.18 -11.60
CA PRO A 221 19.08 0.19 -11.60
C PRO A 221 19.28 1.71 -11.42
N GLY A 222 20.13 2.07 -10.48
CA GLY A 222 20.43 3.48 -10.14
C GLY A 222 19.64 4.02 -8.94
N VAL A 223 18.67 3.28 -8.44
CA VAL A 223 18.01 3.60 -7.17
C VAL A 223 18.88 3.13 -6.01
N GLY A 224 19.09 3.97 -5.01
CA GLY A 224 19.87 3.64 -3.81
C GLY A 224 21.36 3.39 -4.04
N GLY A 225 21.94 3.93 -5.09
CA GLY A 225 23.26 3.59 -5.65
C GLY A 225 24.49 3.73 -4.75
N ASN A 226 24.38 4.19 -3.50
CA ASN A 226 25.46 4.22 -2.50
C ASN A 226 25.01 3.79 -1.11
N GLY A 227 23.92 3.02 -0.99
CA GLY A 227 23.41 2.64 0.32
C GLY A 227 22.62 3.73 1.04
N ASP A 228 22.43 4.86 0.40
CA ASP A 228 21.70 6.00 0.95
C ASP A 228 20.20 5.72 0.89
N PHE A 229 19.67 5.09 1.92
CA PHE A 229 18.24 5.16 2.12
C PHE A 229 17.91 6.25 3.13
N LEU A 230 16.89 7.00 2.80
CA LEU A 230 16.38 8.06 3.63
C LEU A 230 15.40 7.42 4.61
N PHE A 231 15.71 7.44 5.91
CA PHE A 231 14.73 7.16 6.94
C PHE A 231 13.65 8.24 6.92
N GLU A 232 12.40 7.76 7.05
CA GLU A 232 11.20 8.51 7.41
C GLU A 232 11.21 10.02 7.14
N LYS A 233 10.33 10.44 6.24
CA LYS A 233 9.68 11.75 6.40
C LYS A 233 8.58 11.58 7.44
N GLU A 234 8.70 12.29 8.57
CA GLU A 234 7.62 12.50 9.52
C GLU A 234 6.38 13.09 8.85
#